data_12b57202db7e4145a35218d52347586b
#
_entry.id   12b57202db7e4145a35218d52347586b
#
_cell.length_a   1.000
_cell.length_b   1.000
_cell.length_c   1.000
_cell.angle_alpha   90.00
_cell.angle_beta   90.00
_cell.angle_gamma   90.00
#
_symmetry.space_group_name_H-M   'P 1'
#
loop_
_entity.id
_entity.type
_entity.pdbx_description
1 polymer ?
#
loop_
_entity_poly.entity_id
_entity_poly.type
_entity_poly.pdbx_seq_one_letter_code
_entity_poly.pdbx_strand_id
1 'polypeptide(L)'
;MTERIARFNELTPSTLPFVEGRIEGHKERKNYSIVGPGVAEDSNQSVKISKPHGYNLGAVSANPKNGSGLHSHTTAEVFLIYSGNWRFYWGADGRNEIILSKGDIISMPTNMFRGFENAGDEEGLIFVVLGNDDPGIITWVPNVLIKAKETGLALLDDNSLVDLKESKIPPNRKLLEPITNEMLQKFDNYQIHEIEKFICRFKNQTNHEIDLKNGIKLIQIIGSNFSVNKYDYLINH
;
A
#
# COMPACT_ATOMS: atom_id res chain seq x y z
N MET A 1 6.65 -23.19 16.63
CA MET A 1 6.58 -23.20 15.15
C MET A 1 5.33 -22.52 14.60
N THR A 2 4.21 -22.56 15.32
CA THR A 2 2.93 -21.90 14.95
C THR A 2 2.99 -20.37 14.85
N GLU A 3 3.87 -19.71 15.58
CA GLU A 3 4.04 -18.23 15.57
C GLU A 3 4.60 -17.65 14.25
N ARG A 4 4.98 -18.52 13.30
CA ARG A 4 5.50 -18.11 11.98
C ARG A 4 4.63 -18.58 10.82
N ILE A 5 3.42 -19.01 11.12
CA ILE A 5 2.45 -19.45 10.12
C ILE A 5 1.23 -18.53 10.18
N ALA A 6 0.90 -17.93 9.07
CA ALA A 6 -0.34 -17.20 8.87
C ALA A 6 -1.17 -17.92 7.82
N ARG A 7 -2.40 -18.31 8.20
CA ARG A 7 -3.40 -18.80 7.25
C ARG A 7 -4.37 -17.67 6.97
N PHE A 8 -4.60 -17.38 5.72
CA PHE A 8 -5.39 -16.20 5.33
C PHE A 8 -6.80 -16.19 5.95
N ASN A 9 -7.44 -17.35 6.04
CA ASN A 9 -8.75 -17.51 6.65
C ASN A 9 -8.78 -17.36 8.19
N GLU A 10 -7.60 -17.26 8.84
CA GLU A 10 -7.46 -17.02 10.28
C GLU A 10 -7.10 -15.55 10.59
N LEU A 11 -6.93 -14.72 9.56
CA LEU A 11 -6.56 -13.31 9.74
C LEU A 11 -7.79 -12.48 10.11
N THR A 12 -7.59 -11.56 11.04
CA THR A 12 -8.60 -10.56 11.40
C THR A 12 -8.25 -9.26 10.70
N PRO A 13 -9.07 -8.77 9.76
CA PRO A 13 -8.80 -7.51 9.09
C PRO A 13 -9.14 -6.31 9.98
N SER A 14 -8.40 -5.20 9.82
CA SER A 14 -8.89 -3.89 10.20
C SER A 14 -9.79 -3.33 9.08
N THR A 15 -10.94 -2.82 9.45
CA THR A 15 -11.88 -2.14 8.54
C THR A 15 -11.75 -0.61 8.62
N LEU A 16 -10.97 -0.11 9.59
CA LEU A 16 -10.70 1.31 9.78
C LEU A 16 -9.18 1.54 10.02
N PRO A 17 -8.31 1.07 9.12
CA PRO A 17 -6.87 1.12 9.34
C PRO A 17 -6.27 2.53 9.17
N PHE A 18 -6.98 3.44 8.48
CA PHE A 18 -6.48 4.75 8.08
C PHE A 18 -7.54 5.84 8.22
N VAL A 19 -7.09 7.07 8.30
CA VAL A 19 -7.93 8.27 8.44
C VAL A 19 -8.99 8.40 7.34
N GLU A 20 -8.73 7.89 6.15
CA GLU A 20 -9.67 7.90 5.02
C GLU A 20 -10.80 6.86 5.10
N GLY A 21 -10.78 5.97 6.09
CA GLY A 21 -11.63 4.77 6.13
C GLY A 21 -13.14 5.01 6.17
N ARG A 22 -13.60 6.26 6.31
CA ARG A 22 -15.02 6.64 6.19
C ARG A 22 -15.35 7.45 4.92
N ILE A 23 -14.35 7.75 4.10
CA ILE A 23 -14.56 8.47 2.84
C ILE A 23 -15.12 7.49 1.80
N GLU A 24 -16.05 7.96 0.97
CA GLU A 24 -16.58 7.18 -0.15
C GLU A 24 -15.45 6.75 -1.11
N GLY A 25 -15.45 5.49 -1.53
CA GLY A 25 -14.37 4.89 -2.29
C GLY A 25 -13.21 4.33 -1.43
N HIS A 26 -13.26 4.47 -0.09
CA HIS A 26 -12.23 3.94 0.80
C HIS A 26 -12.80 3.10 1.96
N LYS A 27 -14.10 3.16 2.20
CA LYS A 27 -14.79 2.57 3.36
C LYS A 27 -15.03 1.06 3.25
N GLU A 28 -15.07 0.51 2.04
CA GLU A 28 -15.34 -0.91 1.80
C GLU A 28 -14.04 -1.66 1.47
N ARG A 29 -13.09 -1.53 2.37
CA ARG A 29 -11.76 -2.10 2.30
C ARG A 29 -11.42 -2.81 3.61
N LYS A 30 -10.70 -3.93 3.51
CA LYS A 30 -10.17 -4.70 4.64
C LYS A 30 -8.65 -4.75 4.53
N ASN A 31 -7.95 -4.36 5.58
CA ASN A 31 -6.50 -4.43 5.66
C ASN A 31 -6.08 -5.54 6.62
N TYR A 32 -5.15 -6.37 6.18
CA TYR A 32 -4.61 -7.49 6.95
C TYR A 32 -3.13 -7.25 7.23
N SER A 33 -2.72 -7.29 8.51
CA SER A 33 -1.31 -7.27 8.91
C SER A 33 -0.83 -8.68 9.15
N ILE A 34 -0.05 -9.21 8.22
CA ILE A 34 0.41 -10.60 8.21
C ILE A 34 1.75 -10.71 8.92
N VAL A 35 2.75 -9.92 8.51
CA VAL A 35 4.06 -9.80 9.16
C VAL A 35 4.29 -8.32 9.45
N GLY A 36 4.50 -7.97 10.70
CA GLY A 36 4.64 -6.60 11.15
C GLY A 36 3.35 -5.77 11.08
N PRO A 37 3.33 -4.58 11.69
CA PRO A 37 2.14 -3.74 11.77
C PRO A 37 1.80 -3.02 10.45
N GLY A 38 2.77 -2.89 9.53
CA GLY A 38 2.62 -2.03 8.37
C GLY A 38 2.55 -0.54 8.76
N VAL A 39 2.01 0.28 7.88
CA VAL A 39 1.85 1.74 8.07
C VAL A 39 0.47 2.13 8.62
N ALA A 40 -0.31 1.19 9.15
CA ALA A 40 -1.65 1.50 9.64
C ALA A 40 -1.63 2.50 10.80
N GLU A 41 -2.59 3.42 10.79
CA GLU A 41 -2.80 4.44 11.81
C GLU A 41 -3.67 3.93 12.98
N ASP A 42 -4.33 2.79 12.77
CA ASP A 42 -5.07 2.07 13.82
C ASP A 42 -4.11 1.26 14.70
N SER A 43 -3.88 1.74 15.92
CA SER A 43 -3.04 1.07 16.91
C SER A 43 -3.60 -0.28 17.41
N ASN A 44 -4.87 -0.55 17.17
CA ASN A 44 -5.56 -1.76 17.64
C ASN A 44 -5.62 -2.87 16.58
N GLN A 45 -5.00 -2.69 15.41
CA GLN A 45 -5.06 -3.70 14.38
C GLN A 45 -4.35 -5.00 14.82
N SER A 46 -4.92 -6.14 14.43
CA SER A 46 -4.36 -7.45 14.71
C SER A 46 -3.16 -7.74 13.80
N VAL A 47 -2.00 -8.05 14.36
CA VAL A 47 -0.79 -8.47 13.64
C VAL A 47 -0.57 -9.95 13.87
N LYS A 48 -0.57 -10.78 12.82
CA LYS A 48 -0.47 -12.25 12.95
C LYS A 48 0.95 -12.70 13.32
N ILE A 49 1.97 -12.14 12.68
CA ILE A 49 3.38 -12.43 12.94
C ILE A 49 4.06 -11.12 13.33
N SER A 50 4.19 -10.88 14.63
CA SER A 50 4.75 -9.63 15.17
C SER A 50 6.27 -9.63 15.28
N LYS A 51 6.92 -10.79 15.11
CA LYS A 51 8.38 -10.88 15.18
C LYS A 51 9.02 -10.15 14.00
N PRO A 52 10.03 -9.28 14.22
CA PRO A 52 10.74 -8.58 13.15
C PRO A 52 11.35 -9.52 12.10
N HIS A 53 11.29 -9.12 10.83
CA HIS A 53 11.79 -9.88 9.68
C HIS A 53 12.59 -9.03 8.68
N GLY A 54 12.73 -7.70 8.94
CA GLY A 54 13.33 -6.74 8.02
C GLY A 54 12.36 -6.26 6.94
N TYR A 55 11.07 -6.63 7.04
CA TYR A 55 10.01 -6.18 6.14
C TYR A 55 8.63 -6.34 6.81
N ASN A 56 7.65 -5.66 6.29
CA ASN A 56 6.25 -5.90 6.62
C ASN A 56 5.54 -6.55 5.43
N LEU A 57 4.62 -7.46 5.71
CA LEU A 57 3.74 -8.09 4.72
C LEU A 57 2.30 -7.87 5.15
N GLY A 58 1.54 -7.25 4.29
CA GLY A 58 0.11 -7.06 4.45
C GLY A 58 -0.68 -7.58 3.27
N ALA A 59 -1.99 -7.49 3.36
CA ALA A 59 -2.89 -7.67 2.24
C ALA A 59 -4.05 -6.67 2.34
N VAL A 60 -4.60 -6.33 1.19
CA VAL A 60 -5.79 -5.48 1.10
C VAL A 60 -6.83 -6.19 0.23
N SER A 61 -8.03 -6.41 0.77
CA SER A 61 -9.17 -6.71 -0.06
C SER A 61 -10.10 -5.49 -0.12
N ALA A 62 -10.69 -5.25 -1.29
CA ALA A 62 -11.63 -4.15 -1.47
C ALA A 62 -12.74 -4.52 -2.45
N ASN A 63 -13.94 -4.05 -2.17
CA ASN A 63 -15.05 -4.07 -3.10
C ASN A 63 -14.76 -3.19 -4.33
N PRO A 64 -15.48 -3.37 -5.44
CA PRO A 64 -15.34 -2.50 -6.62
C PRO A 64 -15.39 -1.01 -6.25
N LYS A 65 -14.53 -0.22 -6.89
CA LYS A 65 -14.39 1.24 -6.70
C LYS A 65 -13.94 1.64 -5.28
N ASN A 66 -13.36 0.72 -4.52
CA ASN A 66 -12.76 1.01 -3.22
C ASN A 66 -11.27 0.69 -3.23
N GLY A 67 -10.52 1.45 -2.42
CA GLY A 67 -9.08 1.33 -2.33
C GLY A 67 -8.46 2.34 -1.38
N SER A 68 -7.27 2.83 -1.69
CA SER A 68 -6.57 3.84 -0.91
C SER A 68 -6.41 5.14 -1.68
N GLY A 69 -6.67 6.25 -1.02
CA GLY A 69 -6.46 7.60 -1.54
C GLY A 69 -4.98 7.95 -1.72
N LEU A 70 -4.74 9.13 -2.27
CA LEU A 70 -3.38 9.61 -2.52
C LEU A 70 -2.61 9.83 -1.23
N HIS A 71 -1.55 9.05 -1.06
CA HIS A 71 -0.63 9.11 0.07
C HIS A 71 0.80 8.83 -0.37
N SER A 72 1.74 9.22 0.45
CA SER A 72 3.17 8.93 0.27
C SER A 72 3.77 8.42 1.57
N HIS A 73 4.77 7.58 1.46
CA HIS A 73 5.68 7.23 2.56
C HIS A 73 7.11 7.01 2.03
N THR A 74 8.06 7.05 2.94
CA THR A 74 9.49 6.97 2.60
C THR A 74 9.97 5.55 2.37
N THR A 75 9.15 4.58 2.75
CA THR A 75 9.47 3.16 2.65
C THR A 75 9.10 2.63 1.27
N ALA A 76 9.94 1.74 0.80
CA ALA A 76 9.68 0.96 -0.40
C ALA A 76 8.43 0.10 -0.27
N GLU A 77 7.64 0.04 -1.33
CA GLU A 77 6.38 -0.67 -1.36
C GLU A 77 6.19 -1.45 -2.66
N VAL A 78 5.88 -2.72 -2.51
CA VAL A 78 5.63 -3.62 -3.64
C VAL A 78 4.25 -4.24 -3.51
N PHE A 79 3.48 -4.16 -4.58
CA PHE A 79 2.16 -4.77 -4.67
C PHE A 79 2.18 -5.98 -5.60
N LEU A 80 1.60 -7.09 -5.17
CA LEU A 80 1.30 -8.26 -5.96
C LEU A 80 -0.22 -8.38 -6.13
N ILE A 81 -0.70 -8.37 -7.36
CA ILE A 81 -2.12 -8.54 -7.66
C ILE A 81 -2.47 -10.04 -7.56
N TYR A 82 -3.15 -10.41 -6.49
CA TYR A 82 -3.59 -11.79 -6.30
C TYR A 82 -4.90 -12.09 -7.05
N SER A 83 -5.86 -11.17 -6.99
CA SER A 83 -7.12 -11.27 -7.72
C SER A 83 -7.70 -9.90 -8.06
N GLY A 84 -8.55 -9.84 -9.08
CA GLY A 84 -9.18 -8.63 -9.57
C GLY A 84 -8.31 -7.85 -10.54
N ASN A 85 -8.81 -6.68 -10.91
CA ASN A 85 -8.11 -5.65 -11.68
C ASN A 85 -7.98 -4.42 -10.80
N TRP A 86 -6.77 -3.86 -10.75
CA TRP A 86 -6.49 -2.77 -9.85
C TRP A 86 -5.95 -1.57 -10.61
N ARG A 87 -6.57 -0.42 -10.42
CA ARG A 87 -6.09 0.87 -10.87
C ARG A 87 -5.11 1.41 -9.84
N PHE A 88 -3.88 1.65 -10.26
CA PHE A 88 -2.91 2.43 -9.51
C PHE A 88 -2.85 3.82 -10.13
N TYR A 89 -2.90 4.84 -9.30
CA TYR A 89 -2.84 6.23 -9.75
C TYR A 89 -1.88 7.02 -8.88
N TRP A 90 -1.22 8.03 -9.47
CA TRP A 90 -0.16 8.77 -8.78
C TRP A 90 -0.05 10.22 -9.23
N GLY A 91 0.87 10.95 -8.51
CA GLY A 91 1.03 12.39 -8.58
C GLY A 91 0.14 13.11 -7.56
N ALA A 92 0.37 14.40 -7.37
CA ALA A 92 -0.33 15.20 -6.37
C ALA A 92 -1.85 15.26 -6.60
N ASP A 93 -2.28 15.08 -7.82
CA ASP A 93 -3.69 15.13 -8.27
C ASP A 93 -4.22 13.80 -8.79
N GLY A 94 -3.39 12.74 -8.81
CA GLY A 94 -3.79 11.40 -9.22
C GLY A 94 -4.15 11.25 -10.71
N ARG A 95 -3.62 12.13 -11.59
CA ARG A 95 -3.96 12.10 -13.03
C ARG A 95 -3.29 10.99 -13.82
N ASN A 96 -2.11 10.56 -13.37
CA ASN A 96 -1.43 9.43 -13.98
C ASN A 96 -2.01 8.14 -13.41
N GLU A 97 -2.27 7.16 -14.27
CA GLU A 97 -2.84 5.89 -13.81
C GLU A 97 -2.45 4.72 -14.70
N ILE A 98 -2.56 3.52 -14.14
CA ILE A 98 -2.35 2.27 -14.85
C ILE A 98 -3.24 1.17 -14.26
N ILE A 99 -3.69 0.23 -15.10
CA ILE A 99 -4.42 -0.94 -14.66
C ILE A 99 -3.48 -2.15 -14.63
N LEU A 100 -3.49 -2.85 -13.49
CA LEU A 100 -2.79 -4.11 -13.29
C LEU A 100 -3.79 -5.22 -13.03
N SER A 101 -3.43 -6.43 -13.46
CA SER A 101 -4.28 -7.62 -13.39
C SER A 101 -3.60 -8.72 -12.59
N LYS A 102 -4.34 -9.77 -12.29
CA LYS A 102 -3.84 -10.94 -11.54
C LYS A 102 -2.46 -11.41 -12.02
N GLY A 103 -1.53 -11.51 -11.08
CA GLY A 103 -0.14 -11.93 -11.28
C GLY A 103 0.82 -10.79 -11.58
N ASP A 104 0.34 -9.61 -11.97
CA ASP A 104 1.19 -8.43 -12.15
C ASP A 104 1.74 -7.95 -10.81
N ILE A 105 2.93 -7.36 -10.85
CA ILE A 105 3.61 -6.79 -9.69
C ILE A 105 4.03 -5.38 -10.04
N ILE A 106 3.86 -4.46 -9.10
CA ILE A 106 4.38 -3.10 -9.19
C ILE A 106 5.17 -2.76 -7.93
N SER A 107 6.35 -2.17 -8.15
CA SER A 107 7.16 -1.57 -7.11
C SER A 107 6.98 -0.05 -7.17
N MET A 108 6.27 0.49 -6.19
CA MET A 108 5.98 1.94 -6.19
C MET A 108 7.19 2.73 -5.69
N PRO A 109 7.66 3.73 -6.46
CA PRO A 109 8.72 4.62 -6.00
C PRO A 109 8.38 5.31 -4.69
N THR A 110 9.40 5.48 -3.84
CA THR A 110 9.29 6.30 -2.62
C THR A 110 9.09 7.78 -2.97
N ASN A 111 8.74 8.60 -1.99
CA ASN A 111 8.58 10.05 -2.15
C ASN A 111 7.62 10.48 -3.27
N MET A 112 6.65 9.65 -3.63
CA MET A 112 5.63 9.91 -4.63
C MET A 112 4.26 9.69 -4.03
N PHE A 113 3.31 10.60 -4.30
CA PHE A 113 1.91 10.33 -3.98
C PHE A 113 1.34 9.27 -4.91
N ARG A 114 0.73 8.24 -4.32
CA ARG A 114 0.05 7.16 -5.03
C ARG A 114 -1.19 6.73 -4.26
N GLY A 115 -2.10 6.18 -5.00
CA GLY A 115 -3.29 5.50 -4.51
C GLY A 115 -3.60 4.29 -5.38
N PHE A 116 -4.55 3.50 -4.95
CA PHE A 116 -5.02 2.36 -5.71
C PHE A 116 -6.51 2.12 -5.47
N GLU A 117 -7.16 1.48 -6.43
CA GLU A 117 -8.59 1.21 -6.41
C GLU A 117 -8.86 -0.11 -7.09
N ASN A 118 -9.78 -0.91 -6.55
CA ASN A 118 -10.30 -2.07 -7.26
C ASN A 118 -11.15 -1.61 -8.45
N ALA A 119 -10.64 -1.78 -9.65
CA ALA A 119 -11.28 -1.43 -10.92
C ALA A 119 -12.05 -2.62 -11.54
N GLY A 120 -12.17 -3.74 -10.83
CA GLY A 120 -12.96 -4.90 -11.22
C GLY A 120 -14.41 -4.80 -10.78
N ASP A 121 -15.17 -5.87 -11.06
CA ASP A 121 -16.60 -5.98 -10.77
C ASP A 121 -16.89 -6.82 -9.51
N GLU A 122 -15.85 -7.47 -8.94
CA GLU A 122 -15.92 -8.30 -7.74
C GLU A 122 -14.87 -7.85 -6.71
N GLU A 123 -14.96 -8.35 -5.47
CA GLU A 123 -13.94 -8.13 -4.44
C GLU A 123 -12.57 -8.58 -4.94
N GLY A 124 -11.60 -7.68 -4.95
CA GLY A 124 -10.22 -7.95 -5.33
C GLY A 124 -9.32 -8.10 -4.11
N LEU A 125 -8.16 -8.75 -4.30
CA LEU A 125 -7.14 -8.93 -3.27
C LEU A 125 -5.75 -8.62 -3.83
N ILE A 126 -4.99 -7.80 -3.10
CA ILE A 126 -3.57 -7.53 -3.35
C ILE A 126 -2.76 -7.84 -2.09
N PHE A 127 -1.54 -8.35 -2.28
CA PHE A 127 -0.54 -8.41 -1.22
C PHE A 127 0.39 -7.21 -1.32
N VAL A 128 0.86 -6.74 -0.17
CA VAL A 128 1.68 -5.55 -0.04
C VAL A 128 2.90 -5.87 0.81
N VAL A 129 4.09 -5.62 0.28
CA VAL A 129 5.35 -5.71 1.01
C VAL A 129 5.89 -4.31 1.22
N LEU A 130 6.19 -3.97 2.47
CA LEU A 130 6.86 -2.73 2.86
C LEU A 130 8.26 -3.07 3.36
N GLY A 131 9.26 -2.31 2.97
CA GLY A 131 10.63 -2.46 3.46
C GLY A 131 10.74 -2.12 4.95
N ASN A 132 11.78 -2.65 5.59
CA ASN A 132 12.12 -2.47 7.00
C ASN A 132 11.05 -2.98 8.00
N ASP A 133 11.45 -3.17 9.24
CA ASP A 133 10.54 -3.51 10.34
C ASP A 133 9.72 -2.31 10.81
N ASP A 134 10.31 -1.10 10.73
CA ASP A 134 9.60 0.16 10.89
C ASP A 134 9.33 0.77 9.49
N PRO A 135 8.11 0.69 8.99
CA PRO A 135 7.75 1.20 7.67
C PRO A 135 7.54 2.73 7.65
N GLY A 136 7.72 3.42 8.77
CA GLY A 136 7.53 4.85 8.88
C GLY A 136 6.06 5.27 8.94
N ILE A 137 5.79 6.50 8.53
CA ILE A 137 4.47 7.14 8.58
C ILE A 137 3.95 7.46 7.18
N ILE A 138 2.65 7.64 7.09
CA ILE A 138 1.97 8.09 5.88
C ILE A 138 1.91 9.62 5.84
N THR A 139 2.18 10.18 4.67
CA THR A 139 1.86 11.58 4.34
C THR A 139 0.68 11.60 3.38
N TRP A 140 -0.43 12.17 3.78
CA TRP A 140 -1.64 12.31 2.98
C TRP A 140 -1.63 13.60 2.17
N VAL A 141 -2.22 13.58 0.96
CA VAL A 141 -2.53 14.84 0.28
C VAL A 141 -3.55 15.63 1.11
N PRO A 142 -3.51 16.98 1.10
CA PRO A 142 -4.36 17.81 1.95
C PRO A 142 -5.85 17.50 1.87
N ASN A 143 -6.34 17.22 0.66
CA ASN A 143 -7.76 16.94 0.42
C ASN A 143 -8.26 15.67 1.13
N VAL A 144 -7.40 14.65 1.32
CA VAL A 144 -7.77 13.43 2.08
C VAL A 144 -8.02 13.78 3.54
N LEU A 145 -7.12 14.53 4.18
CA LEU A 145 -7.29 14.93 5.58
C LEU A 145 -8.51 15.82 5.81
N ILE A 146 -8.79 16.74 4.88
CA ILE A 146 -9.97 17.60 4.93
C ILE A 146 -11.26 16.76 4.86
N LYS A 147 -11.37 15.88 3.86
CA LYS A 147 -12.53 14.99 3.72
C LYS A 147 -12.69 14.03 4.87
N ALA A 148 -11.59 13.47 5.39
CA ALA A 148 -11.61 12.58 6.54
C ALA A 148 -12.23 13.27 7.75
N LYS A 149 -11.81 14.50 8.05
CA LYS A 149 -12.35 15.31 9.14
C LYS A 149 -13.85 15.57 9.01
N GLU A 150 -14.37 15.76 7.81
CA GLU A 150 -15.82 15.88 7.56
C GLU A 150 -16.58 14.58 7.94
N THR A 151 -15.92 13.43 7.84
CA THR A 151 -16.50 12.14 8.28
C THR A 151 -16.39 11.90 9.78
N GLY A 152 -15.64 12.75 10.49
CA GLY A 152 -15.34 12.63 11.92
C GLY A 152 -14.04 11.89 12.22
N LEU A 153 -13.25 11.51 11.22
CA LEU A 153 -11.91 10.93 11.44
C LEU A 153 -10.83 12.00 11.22
N ALA A 154 -9.81 11.97 12.07
CA ALA A 154 -8.66 12.85 11.93
C ALA A 154 -7.38 12.17 12.44
N LEU A 155 -6.23 12.72 12.09
CA LEU A 155 -4.95 12.36 12.69
C LEU A 155 -4.54 13.39 13.71
N LEU A 156 -3.90 12.92 14.76
CA LEU A 156 -3.19 13.75 15.72
C LEU A 156 -1.77 14.04 15.22
N ASP A 157 -1.10 14.97 15.83
CA ASP A 157 0.26 15.42 15.50
C ASP A 157 1.36 14.35 15.67
N ASP A 158 1.02 13.19 16.21
CA ASP A 158 1.85 11.98 16.24
C ASP A 158 1.42 10.91 15.23
N ASN A 159 0.56 11.28 14.28
CA ASN A 159 -0.06 10.41 13.26
C ASN A 159 -0.97 9.32 13.82
N SER A 160 -1.38 9.36 15.06
CA SER A 160 -2.39 8.45 15.59
C SER A 160 -3.78 8.87 15.14
N LEU A 161 -4.60 7.85 14.80
CA LEU A 161 -5.99 8.03 14.37
C LEU A 161 -6.87 8.42 15.57
N VAL A 162 -7.75 9.41 15.38
CA VAL A 162 -8.77 9.79 16.34
C VAL A 162 -10.15 9.86 15.69
N ASP A 163 -11.13 9.27 16.37
CA ASP A 163 -12.55 9.41 16.03
C ASP A 163 -13.15 10.56 16.82
N LEU A 164 -13.36 11.69 16.17
CA LEU A 164 -13.89 12.92 16.77
C LEU A 164 -15.37 12.80 17.17
N LYS A 165 -16.08 11.74 16.73
CA LYS A 165 -17.46 11.46 17.13
C LYS A 165 -17.53 10.70 18.47
N GLU A 166 -16.48 9.94 18.77
CA GLU A 166 -16.43 9.06 19.95
C GLU A 166 -15.46 9.56 21.00
N SER A 167 -14.46 10.34 20.62
CA SER A 167 -13.37 10.75 21.47
C SER A 167 -13.08 12.26 21.39
N LYS A 168 -12.63 12.82 22.50
CA LYS A 168 -12.07 14.18 22.52
C LYS A 168 -10.58 14.13 22.21
N ILE A 169 -10.07 15.19 21.58
CA ILE A 169 -8.64 15.36 21.38
C ILE A 169 -7.95 15.43 22.76
N PRO A 170 -6.90 14.62 23.01
CA PRO A 170 -6.15 14.67 24.26
C PRO A 170 -5.60 16.08 24.51
N PRO A 171 -5.55 16.57 25.79
CA PRO A 171 -5.18 17.96 26.10
C PRO A 171 -3.77 18.39 25.63
N ASN A 172 -2.86 17.43 25.50
CA ASN A 172 -1.47 17.63 25.06
C ASN A 172 -1.24 17.34 23.58
N ARG A 173 -2.31 17.14 22.80
CA ARG A 173 -2.26 16.83 21.38
C ARG A 173 -3.06 17.86 20.59
N LYS A 174 -2.72 17.96 19.32
CA LYS A 174 -3.47 18.73 18.31
C LYS A 174 -3.70 17.92 17.07
N LEU A 175 -4.60 18.35 16.22
CA LEU A 175 -4.79 17.73 14.92
C LEU A 175 -3.57 17.95 14.03
N LEU A 176 -3.26 16.94 13.24
CA LEU A 176 -2.24 17.04 12.20
C LEU A 176 -2.68 18.07 11.15
N GLU A 177 -1.82 19.04 10.91
CA GLU A 177 -2.05 20.04 9.85
C GLU A 177 -1.68 19.43 8.49
N PRO A 178 -2.50 19.61 7.46
CA PRO A 178 -2.15 19.21 6.11
C PRO A 178 -0.86 19.88 5.63
N ILE A 179 -0.08 19.16 4.83
CA ILE A 179 1.10 19.75 4.18
C ILE A 179 0.71 20.91 3.27
N THR A 180 1.60 21.89 3.12
CA THR A 180 1.38 23.05 2.26
C THR A 180 1.53 22.70 0.78
N ASN A 181 0.98 23.54 -0.10
CA ASN A 181 1.16 23.38 -1.54
C ASN A 181 2.64 23.44 -1.96
N GLU A 182 3.46 24.20 -1.25
CA GLU A 182 4.90 24.27 -1.48
C GLU A 182 5.58 22.93 -1.13
N MET A 183 5.18 22.28 -0.04
CA MET A 183 5.67 20.96 0.33
C MET A 183 5.20 19.90 -0.66
N LEU A 184 3.95 19.99 -1.12
CA LEU A 184 3.38 19.07 -2.10
C LEU A 184 4.20 19.01 -3.41
N GLN A 185 4.75 20.15 -3.85
CA GLN A 185 5.58 20.24 -5.05
C GLN A 185 6.97 19.59 -4.94
N LYS A 186 7.39 19.22 -3.74
CA LYS A 186 8.67 18.55 -3.50
C LYS A 186 8.61 17.03 -3.71
N PHE A 187 7.41 16.49 -3.88
CA PHE A 187 7.24 15.07 -4.14
C PHE A 187 7.48 14.76 -5.62
N ASP A 188 8.03 13.58 -5.86
CA ASP A 188 8.31 13.12 -7.20
C ASP A 188 7.03 12.86 -7.99
N ASN A 189 7.09 13.12 -9.27
CA ASN A 189 5.99 12.84 -10.19
C ASN A 189 6.54 12.17 -11.45
N TYR A 190 6.22 10.91 -11.63
CA TYR A 190 6.69 10.08 -12.74
C TYR A 190 5.69 10.10 -13.90
N GLN A 191 6.22 10.07 -15.12
CA GLN A 191 5.40 9.80 -16.29
C GLN A 191 5.06 8.31 -16.40
N ILE A 192 4.00 7.98 -17.14
CA ILE A 192 3.56 6.57 -17.29
C ILE A 192 4.69 5.67 -17.79
N HIS A 193 5.47 6.10 -18.79
CA HIS A 193 6.58 5.32 -19.35
C HIS A 193 7.75 5.12 -18.35
N GLU A 194 7.85 5.95 -17.32
CA GLU A 194 8.82 5.80 -16.24
C GLU A 194 8.34 4.75 -15.24
N ILE A 195 7.06 4.79 -14.86
CA ILE A 195 6.44 3.81 -13.95
C ILE A 195 6.40 2.41 -14.57
N GLU A 196 6.21 2.29 -15.87
CA GLU A 196 6.27 0.98 -16.58
C GLU A 196 7.58 0.21 -16.28
N LYS A 197 8.67 0.89 -15.97
CA LYS A 197 9.94 0.27 -15.60
C LYS A 197 9.92 -0.43 -14.22
N PHE A 198 8.95 -0.09 -13.40
CA PHE A 198 8.75 -0.65 -12.07
C PHE A 198 7.65 -1.74 -12.06
N ILE A 199 7.15 -2.15 -13.23
CA ILE A 199 6.08 -3.12 -13.37
C ILE A 199 6.61 -4.41 -13.99
N CYS A 200 6.29 -5.51 -13.35
CA CYS A 200 6.43 -6.84 -13.91
C CYS A 200 5.06 -7.34 -14.36
N ARG A 201 4.83 -7.41 -15.67
CA ARG A 201 3.61 -7.98 -16.24
C ARG A 201 3.74 -9.50 -16.30
N PHE A 202 2.90 -10.21 -15.56
CA PHE A 202 2.96 -11.67 -15.49
C PHE A 202 2.88 -12.34 -16.86
N LYS A 203 2.03 -11.85 -17.76
CA LYS A 203 1.87 -12.38 -19.11
C LYS A 203 3.09 -12.19 -20.02
N ASN A 204 4.01 -11.29 -19.68
CA ASN A 204 5.16 -10.93 -20.53
C ASN A 204 6.46 -11.63 -20.09
N GLN A 205 6.41 -12.52 -19.09
CA GLN A 205 7.60 -13.08 -18.44
C GLN A 205 8.19 -14.34 -19.11
N THR A 206 7.70 -14.72 -20.28
CA THR A 206 8.17 -15.91 -21.00
C THR A 206 9.66 -15.89 -21.40
N ASN A 207 10.30 -14.71 -21.41
CA ASN A 207 11.71 -14.56 -21.86
C ASN A 207 12.75 -14.71 -20.75
N HIS A 208 12.35 -14.88 -19.49
CA HIS A 208 13.24 -14.96 -18.33
C HIS A 208 13.00 -16.22 -17.49
N GLU A 209 12.40 -17.24 -18.10
CA GLU A 209 12.17 -18.51 -17.43
C GLU A 209 13.48 -19.30 -17.35
N ILE A 210 13.86 -19.70 -16.14
CA ILE A 210 14.87 -20.72 -15.92
C ILE A 210 14.14 -22.04 -15.87
N ASP A 211 14.30 -22.87 -16.90
CA ASP A 211 13.73 -24.22 -16.93
C ASP A 211 14.55 -25.10 -15.98
N LEU A 212 13.99 -25.40 -14.83
CA LEU A 212 14.51 -26.37 -13.91
C LEU A 212 14.03 -27.76 -14.35
N LYS A 213 14.92 -28.75 -14.29
CA LYS A 213 14.57 -30.15 -14.60
C LYS A 213 13.26 -30.55 -13.91
N ASN A 214 12.40 -31.32 -14.60
CA ASN A 214 11.08 -31.80 -14.13
C ASN A 214 9.90 -30.83 -14.30
N GLY A 215 9.94 -29.91 -15.25
CA GLY A 215 8.80 -29.04 -15.57
C GLY A 215 8.57 -27.91 -14.57
N ILE A 216 9.54 -27.65 -13.69
CA ILE A 216 9.52 -26.50 -12.79
C ILE A 216 10.14 -25.31 -13.52
N LYS A 217 9.42 -24.21 -13.59
CA LYS A 217 9.90 -22.95 -14.15
C LYS A 217 10.12 -21.95 -13.01
N LEU A 218 11.28 -21.30 -12.99
CA LEU A 218 11.60 -20.22 -12.07
C LEU A 218 11.64 -18.91 -12.84
N ILE A 219 10.89 -17.94 -12.37
CA ILE A 219 10.90 -16.57 -12.89
C ILE A 219 11.31 -15.65 -11.74
N GLN A 220 12.44 -14.97 -11.90
CA GLN A 220 12.83 -13.92 -10.96
C GLN A 220 12.17 -12.61 -11.37
N ILE A 221 11.45 -11.99 -10.46
CA ILE A 221 10.61 -10.82 -10.75
C ILE A 221 11.28 -9.53 -10.25
N ILE A 222 11.92 -9.59 -9.08
CA ILE A 222 12.62 -8.47 -8.45
C ILE A 222 14.00 -8.95 -8.01
N GLY A 223 15.04 -8.17 -8.25
CA GLY A 223 16.41 -8.45 -7.81
C GLY A 223 17.48 -8.01 -8.81
N SER A 224 18.72 -7.90 -8.33
CA SER A 224 19.81 -7.19 -9.00
C SER A 224 20.30 -7.76 -10.33
N ASN A 225 20.16 -9.05 -10.57
CA ASN A 225 20.80 -9.71 -11.72
C ASN A 225 19.84 -10.13 -12.84
N PHE A 226 18.54 -10.10 -12.59
CA PHE A 226 17.51 -10.60 -13.53
C PHE A 226 16.29 -9.72 -13.63
N SER A 227 16.29 -8.56 -12.98
CA SER A 227 15.17 -7.63 -13.12
C SER A 227 15.13 -7.15 -14.56
N VAL A 228 13.99 -7.26 -15.17
CA VAL A 228 13.68 -6.66 -16.49
C VAL A 228 13.93 -5.15 -16.44
N ASN A 229 13.94 -4.61 -15.25
CA ASN A 229 14.21 -3.22 -14.94
C ASN A 229 15.52 -3.11 -14.18
N LYS A 230 16.48 -2.38 -14.72
CA LYS A 230 17.79 -2.06 -14.13
C LYS A 230 17.72 -1.30 -12.80
N TYR A 231 16.53 -1.12 -12.24
CA TYR A 231 16.32 -0.38 -11.02
C TYR A 231 16.06 -1.38 -9.90
N ASP A 232 17.12 -1.72 -9.19
CA ASP A 232 17.07 -2.48 -7.94
C ASP A 232 16.35 -1.68 -6.87
N TYR A 233 15.05 -1.58 -6.99
CA TYR A 233 14.33 -1.01 -5.91
C TYR A 233 13.82 -2.14 -5.04
N LEU A 234 14.34 -2.22 -3.82
CA LEU A 234 13.39 -2.32 -2.77
C LEU A 234 13.37 -3.50 -1.83
N ILE A 235 14.06 -4.58 -2.11
CA ILE A 235 14.12 -5.68 -1.13
C ILE A 235 15.55 -5.92 -0.63
N ASN A 236 16.53 -5.23 -1.19
CA ASN A 236 17.96 -5.43 -0.87
C ASN A 236 18.59 -4.31 -0.02
N HIS A 237 17.77 -3.54 0.72
CA HIS A 237 18.31 -2.54 1.66
C HIS A 237 17.75 -2.73 3.05
#